data_4647b003306c0d6a31e2046cbc74f157
#
_entry.id   4647b003306c0d6a31e2046cbc74f157
#
_cell.length_a   1.000
_cell.length_b   1.000
_cell.length_c   1.000
_cell.angle_alpha   90.00
_cell.angle_beta   90.00
_cell.angle_gamma   90.00
#
_symmetry.space_group_name_H-M   'P 1'
#
loop_
_entity.id
_entity.type
_entity.pdbx_description
1 polymer ?
#
loop_
_entity_poly.entity_id
_entity_poly.type
_entity_poly.pdbx_seq_one_letter_code
_entity_poly.pdbx_strand_id
1 'polypeptide(L)'
;RRQRQMCIRDRFANIPGNAIGMAMITVIGQCIGAKKPDEAKRYGKKLMFIAYAGILATNIVMTIVAVPVVGLFHLSPEATKTGLSLIHCFSIVAIFIWPLSFTMPNALRAAGDAKYTMMVSIFSMWAFRVGSSYLLGGTLGLGVLGVWFGMFIDWGFRSLAFLIRFIRGKWTQKAVI
;
A
#
# COMPACT_ATOMS: atom_id res chain seq x y z
N ARG A 1 11.73 -2.50 21.59
CA ARG A 1 10.57 -1.65 21.92
C ARG A 1 10.27 -0.62 20.79
N ARG A 2 11.27 0.06 20.19
CA ARG A 2 11.08 1.07 19.10
C ARG A 2 10.40 0.50 17.85
N GLN A 3 10.82 -0.67 17.40
CA GLN A 3 10.27 -1.35 16.20
C GLN A 3 8.79 -1.72 16.36
N ARG A 4 8.37 -2.10 17.57
CA ARG A 4 6.98 -2.47 17.87
C ARG A 4 6.02 -1.28 17.77
N GLN A 5 6.48 -0.08 18.14
CA GLN A 5 5.66 1.15 18.10
C GLN A 5 5.47 1.70 16.69
N MET A 6 6.49 1.63 15.83
CA MET A 6 6.36 1.94 14.40
C MET A 6 5.34 1.01 13.72
N CYS A 7 5.38 -0.30 14.02
CA CYS A 7 4.43 -1.26 13.47
C CYS A 7 2.98 -1.01 13.88
N ILE A 8 2.74 -0.56 15.12
CA ILE A 8 1.39 -0.25 15.60
C ILE A 8 0.83 0.96 14.86
N ARG A 9 1.60 2.03 14.71
CA ARG A 9 1.21 3.24 14.00
C ARG A 9 0.85 2.96 12.52
N ASP A 10 1.69 2.20 11.83
CA ASP A 10 1.47 1.86 10.42
C ASP A 10 0.21 1.00 10.24
N ARG A 11 -0.11 0.17 11.23
CA ARG A 11 -1.37 -0.59 11.23
C ARG A 11 -2.58 0.32 11.35
N PHE A 12 -2.58 1.30 12.26
CA PHE A 12 -3.69 2.25 12.41
C PHE A 12 -3.88 3.12 11.18
N ALA A 13 -2.80 3.63 10.59
CA ALA A 13 -2.86 4.47 9.39
C ALA A 13 -3.50 3.73 8.19
N ASN A 14 -3.33 2.41 8.12
CA ASN A 14 -3.77 1.60 6.99
C ASN A 14 -5.10 0.87 7.23
N ILE A 15 -5.73 1.01 8.41
CA ILE A 15 -7.04 0.39 8.72
C ILE A 15 -8.10 0.70 7.67
N PRO A 16 -8.34 1.98 7.28
CA PRO A 16 -9.38 2.28 6.30
C PRO A 16 -9.13 1.61 4.96
N GLY A 17 -7.88 1.60 4.49
CA GLY A 17 -7.51 0.95 3.23
C GLY A 17 -7.72 -0.56 3.25
N ASN A 18 -7.42 -1.22 4.37
CA ASN A 18 -7.66 -2.64 4.56
C ASN A 18 -9.15 -2.96 4.64
N ALA A 19 -9.93 -2.18 5.39
CA ALA A 19 -11.38 -2.36 5.51
C ALA A 19 -12.07 -2.23 4.14
N ILE A 20 -11.70 -1.20 3.36
CA ILE A 20 -12.23 -1.02 2.01
C ILE A 20 -11.74 -2.12 1.06
N GLY A 21 -10.51 -2.59 1.23
CA GLY A 21 -9.99 -3.75 0.50
C GLY A 21 -10.85 -5.01 0.72
N MET A 22 -11.30 -5.27 1.93
CA MET A 22 -12.22 -6.37 2.23
C MET A 22 -13.61 -6.15 1.62
N ALA A 23 -14.18 -4.95 1.75
CA ALA A 23 -15.43 -4.57 1.11
C ALA A 23 -15.34 -4.72 -0.43
N MET A 24 -14.20 -4.39 -1.01
CA MET A 24 -13.95 -4.52 -2.45
C MET A 24 -14.01 -5.99 -2.91
N ILE A 25 -13.51 -6.93 -2.12
CA ILE A 25 -13.61 -8.38 -2.41
C ILE A 25 -15.06 -8.77 -2.52
N THR A 26 -15.89 -8.38 -1.55
CA THR A 26 -17.31 -8.74 -1.53
C THR A 26 -18.09 -8.12 -2.68
N VAL A 27 -17.98 -6.80 -2.87
CA VAL A 27 -18.74 -6.06 -3.87
C VAL A 27 -18.36 -6.48 -5.29
N ILE A 28 -17.07 -6.57 -5.58
CA ILE A 28 -16.60 -6.96 -6.91
C ILE A 28 -16.89 -8.43 -7.18
N GLY A 29 -16.73 -9.31 -6.18
CA GLY A 29 -17.08 -10.71 -6.30
C GLY A 29 -18.56 -10.91 -6.64
N GLN A 30 -19.46 -10.18 -6.00
CA GLN A 30 -20.90 -10.21 -6.32
C GLN A 30 -21.20 -9.70 -7.73
N CYS A 31 -20.57 -8.59 -8.16
CA CYS A 31 -20.77 -8.04 -9.50
C CYS A 31 -20.29 -9.01 -10.59
N ILE A 32 -19.14 -9.67 -10.40
CA ILE A 32 -18.60 -10.65 -11.32
C ILE A 32 -19.47 -11.91 -11.34
N GLY A 33 -19.92 -12.39 -10.17
CA GLY A 33 -20.85 -13.53 -10.05
C GLY A 33 -22.19 -13.26 -10.75
N ALA A 34 -22.70 -12.02 -10.69
CA ALA A 34 -23.89 -11.57 -11.41
C ALA A 34 -23.65 -11.33 -12.93
N LYS A 35 -22.46 -11.62 -13.44
CA LYS A 35 -22.07 -11.39 -14.85
C LYS A 35 -22.18 -9.93 -15.31
N LYS A 36 -21.93 -8.97 -14.40
CA LYS A 36 -21.99 -7.52 -14.65
C LYS A 36 -20.59 -6.87 -14.53
N PRO A 37 -19.70 -7.08 -15.49
CA PRO A 37 -18.31 -6.61 -15.41
C PRO A 37 -18.17 -5.08 -15.40
N ASP A 38 -19.10 -4.35 -16.02
CA ASP A 38 -19.05 -2.89 -16.06
C ASP A 38 -19.42 -2.27 -14.71
N GLU A 39 -20.36 -2.85 -13.99
CA GLU A 39 -20.66 -2.49 -12.61
C GLU A 39 -19.46 -2.77 -11.71
N ALA A 40 -18.78 -3.92 -11.87
CA ALA A 40 -17.57 -4.24 -11.12
C ALA A 40 -16.47 -3.19 -11.31
N LYS A 41 -16.25 -2.70 -12.54
CA LYS A 41 -15.29 -1.61 -12.82
C LYS A 41 -15.71 -0.30 -12.16
N ARG A 42 -17.01 0.05 -12.23
CA ARG A 42 -17.55 1.27 -11.65
C ARG A 42 -17.43 1.28 -10.12
N TYR A 43 -17.81 0.19 -9.46
CA TYR A 43 -17.68 0.04 -8.02
C TYR A 43 -16.21 -0.03 -7.60
N GLY A 44 -15.35 -0.71 -8.35
CA GLY A 44 -13.92 -0.74 -8.11
C GLY A 44 -13.30 0.66 -8.08
N LYS A 45 -13.64 1.54 -9.03
CA LYS A 45 -13.20 2.94 -9.03
C LYS A 45 -13.73 3.73 -7.83
N LYS A 46 -15.03 3.58 -7.50
CA LYS A 46 -15.63 4.27 -6.34
C LYS A 46 -14.97 3.84 -5.03
N LEU A 47 -14.79 2.55 -4.82
CA LEU A 47 -14.15 2.02 -3.62
C LEU A 47 -12.69 2.43 -3.52
N MET A 48 -11.96 2.51 -4.64
CA MET A 48 -10.60 3.05 -4.65
C MET A 48 -10.59 4.53 -4.23
N PHE A 49 -11.52 5.34 -4.73
CA PHE A 49 -11.61 6.75 -4.33
C PHE A 49 -11.88 6.87 -2.81
N ILE A 50 -12.79 6.07 -2.27
CA ILE A 50 -13.07 6.04 -0.82
C ILE A 50 -11.84 5.58 -0.04
N ALA A 51 -11.08 4.60 -0.56
CA ALA A 51 -9.83 4.15 0.06
C ALA A 51 -8.79 5.29 0.12
N TYR A 52 -8.65 6.04 -0.96
CA TYR A 52 -7.77 7.22 -1.00
C TYR A 52 -8.20 8.28 0.01
N ALA A 53 -9.48 8.62 0.07
CA ALA A 53 -10.02 9.59 1.03
C ALA A 53 -9.81 9.14 2.48
N GLY A 54 -10.06 7.86 2.78
CA GLY A 54 -9.85 7.29 4.10
C GLY A 54 -8.38 7.28 4.53
N ILE A 55 -7.48 6.89 3.63
CA ILE A 55 -6.04 6.89 3.90
C ILE A 55 -5.51 8.32 4.06
N LEU A 56 -5.97 9.27 3.23
CA LEU A 56 -5.62 10.67 3.36
C LEU A 56 -6.03 11.23 4.72
N ALA A 57 -7.30 11.03 5.11
CA ALA A 57 -7.81 11.49 6.40
C ALA A 57 -7.00 10.90 7.57
N THR A 58 -6.74 9.59 7.55
CA THR A 58 -5.98 8.92 8.62
C THR A 58 -4.52 9.40 8.66
N ASN A 59 -3.89 9.63 7.51
CA ASN A 59 -2.52 10.14 7.47
C ASN A 59 -2.42 11.58 7.97
N ILE A 60 -3.40 12.43 7.68
CA ILE A 60 -3.47 13.80 8.23
C ILE A 60 -3.53 13.73 9.77
N VAL A 61 -4.45 12.95 10.31
CA VAL A 61 -4.59 12.77 11.77
C VAL A 61 -3.29 12.24 12.37
N MET A 62 -2.69 11.21 11.75
CA MET A 62 -1.44 10.62 12.23
C MET A 62 -0.26 11.60 12.17
N THR A 63 -0.20 12.49 11.17
CA THR A 63 0.84 13.50 11.07
C THR A 63 0.70 14.54 12.19
N ILE A 64 -0.52 14.98 12.49
CA ILE A 64 -0.80 15.92 13.59
C ILE A 64 -0.43 15.28 14.94
N VAL A 65 -0.81 14.04 15.17
CA VAL A 65 -0.55 13.31 16.42
C VAL A 65 0.92 12.89 16.55
N ALA A 66 1.65 12.72 15.44
CA ALA A 66 3.04 12.30 15.48
C ALA A 66 3.96 13.29 16.21
N VAL A 67 3.75 14.59 16.05
CA VAL A 67 4.58 15.64 16.68
C VAL A 67 4.54 15.56 18.21
N PRO A 68 3.36 15.61 18.88
CA PRO A 68 3.31 15.49 20.34
C PRO A 68 3.76 14.11 20.84
N VAL A 69 3.46 13.04 20.10
CA VAL A 69 3.88 11.68 20.50
C VAL A 69 5.39 11.53 20.46
N VAL A 70 6.07 12.03 19.44
CA VAL A 70 7.54 11.99 19.36
C VAL A 70 8.17 12.81 20.49
N GLY A 71 7.56 13.94 20.88
CA GLY A 71 8.00 14.76 22.01
C GLY A 71 7.97 14.03 23.36
N LEU A 72 7.00 13.13 23.59
CA LEU A 72 6.89 12.34 24.81
C LEU A 72 8.03 11.31 24.98
N PHE A 73 8.73 10.95 23.92
CA PHE A 73 9.79 9.92 23.97
C PHE A 73 11.17 10.45 24.35
N HIS A 74 11.33 11.75 24.61
CA HIS A 74 12.61 12.38 24.98
C HIS A 74 13.80 11.88 24.15
N LEU A 75 13.63 11.81 22.82
CA LEU A 75 14.67 11.39 21.89
C LEU A 75 15.70 12.50 21.72
N SER A 76 16.93 12.14 21.33
CA SER A 76 17.93 13.14 20.94
C SER A 76 17.39 14.02 19.79
N PRO A 77 17.79 15.30 19.70
CA PRO A 77 17.32 16.23 18.67
C PRO A 77 17.53 15.70 17.25
N GLU A 78 18.64 15.03 17.00
CA GLU A 78 18.95 14.41 15.70
C GLU A 78 18.03 13.23 15.39
N ALA A 79 17.77 12.35 16.36
CA ALA A 79 16.87 11.22 16.21
C ALA A 79 15.42 11.66 15.99
N THR A 80 15.02 12.76 16.63
CA THR A 80 13.70 13.37 16.46
C THR A 80 13.53 13.92 15.05
N LYS A 81 14.51 14.68 14.56
CA LYS A 81 14.49 15.28 13.21
C LYS A 81 14.46 14.21 12.13
N THR A 82 15.32 13.21 12.24
CA THR A 82 15.37 12.08 11.29
C THR A 82 14.06 11.28 11.32
N GLY A 83 13.53 11.00 12.52
CA GLY A 83 12.27 10.29 12.69
C GLY A 83 11.09 11.02 12.08
N LEU A 84 10.94 12.33 12.32
CA LEU A 84 9.87 13.13 11.72
C LEU A 84 9.99 13.20 10.20
N SER A 85 11.19 13.37 9.65
CA SER A 85 11.42 13.38 8.20
C SER A 85 11.01 12.06 7.55
N LEU A 86 11.36 10.92 8.16
CA LEU A 86 10.94 9.60 7.69
C LEU A 86 9.42 9.43 7.74
N ILE A 87 8.80 9.90 8.82
CA ILE A 87 7.35 9.87 9.00
C ILE A 87 6.63 10.66 7.89
N HIS A 88 7.08 11.88 7.60
CA HIS A 88 6.48 12.69 6.55
C HIS A 88 6.69 12.08 5.16
N CYS A 89 7.90 11.63 4.85
CA CYS A 89 8.20 10.96 3.58
C CYS A 89 7.33 9.71 3.39
N PHE A 90 7.22 8.87 4.42
CA PHE A 90 6.36 7.69 4.40
C PHE A 90 4.89 8.07 4.18
N SER A 91 4.38 9.08 4.88
CA SER A 91 2.98 9.52 4.76
C SER A 91 2.64 9.99 3.35
N ILE A 92 3.51 10.77 2.72
CA ILE A 92 3.33 11.23 1.34
C ILE A 92 3.29 10.05 0.37
N VAL A 93 4.28 9.15 0.46
CA VAL A 93 4.37 7.98 -0.42
C VAL A 93 3.18 7.04 -0.18
N ALA A 94 2.78 6.83 1.09
CA ALA A 94 1.66 5.97 1.43
C ALA A 94 0.33 6.49 0.87
N ILE A 95 0.07 7.78 0.91
CA ILE A 95 -1.16 8.36 0.35
C ILE A 95 -1.33 8.00 -1.13
N PHE A 96 -0.27 8.11 -1.93
CA PHE A 96 -0.36 7.90 -3.38
C PHE A 96 -0.21 6.43 -3.80
N ILE A 97 0.71 5.70 -3.20
CA ILE A 97 1.15 4.38 -3.69
C ILE A 97 0.44 3.25 -2.94
N TRP A 98 0.16 3.41 -1.63
CA TRP A 98 -0.33 2.32 -0.80
C TRP A 98 -1.69 1.76 -1.25
N PRO A 99 -2.73 2.58 -1.59
CA PRO A 99 -4.02 2.04 -2.05
C PRO A 99 -3.91 1.22 -3.32
N LEU A 100 -3.07 1.64 -4.27
CA LEU A 100 -2.83 0.91 -5.52
C LEU A 100 -2.08 -0.39 -5.27
N SER A 101 -1.13 -0.40 -4.35
CA SER A 101 -0.28 -1.56 -4.08
C SER A 101 -0.98 -2.63 -3.23
N PHE A 102 -1.86 -2.23 -2.30
CA PHE A 102 -2.45 -3.14 -1.30
C PHE A 102 -3.97 -3.28 -1.37
N THR A 103 -4.70 -2.21 -1.72
CA THR A 103 -6.17 -2.28 -1.82
C THR A 103 -6.61 -2.77 -3.20
N MET A 104 -6.01 -2.28 -4.28
CA MET A 104 -6.37 -2.66 -5.65
C MET A 104 -6.20 -4.16 -5.97
N PRO A 105 -5.17 -4.88 -5.51
CA PRO A 105 -5.06 -6.32 -5.76
C PRO A 105 -6.23 -7.13 -5.20
N ASN A 106 -6.96 -6.63 -4.20
CA ASN A 106 -8.15 -7.29 -3.68
C ASN A 106 -9.29 -7.31 -4.73
N ALA A 107 -9.42 -6.24 -5.53
CA ALA A 107 -10.34 -6.21 -6.67
C ALA A 107 -10.01 -7.28 -7.71
N LEU A 108 -8.73 -7.41 -8.04
CA LEU A 108 -8.26 -8.39 -9.02
C LEU A 108 -8.45 -9.83 -8.51
N ARG A 109 -8.19 -10.07 -7.21
CA ARG A 109 -8.40 -11.38 -6.58
C ARG A 109 -9.86 -11.77 -6.55
N ALA A 110 -10.75 -10.82 -6.22
CA ALA A 110 -12.20 -11.03 -6.20
C ALA A 110 -12.76 -11.44 -7.56
N ALA A 111 -12.13 -10.97 -8.64
CA ALA A 111 -12.49 -11.31 -10.01
C ALA A 111 -11.78 -12.57 -10.55
N GLY A 112 -11.12 -13.37 -9.70
CA GLY A 112 -10.47 -14.61 -10.10
C GLY A 112 -9.04 -14.45 -10.65
N ASP A 113 -8.46 -13.24 -10.66
CA ASP A 113 -7.09 -12.98 -11.13
C ASP A 113 -6.02 -13.07 -10.00
N ALA A 114 -6.25 -14.01 -9.07
CA ALA A 114 -5.38 -14.20 -7.90
C ALA A 114 -3.96 -14.63 -8.29
N LYS A 115 -3.80 -15.46 -9.33
CA LYS A 115 -2.48 -15.92 -9.81
C LYS A 115 -1.60 -14.75 -10.25
N TYR A 116 -2.16 -13.79 -11.00
CA TYR A 116 -1.43 -12.60 -11.43
C TYR A 116 -0.97 -11.75 -10.25
N THR A 117 -1.88 -11.46 -9.31
CA THR A 117 -1.54 -10.66 -8.14
C THR A 117 -0.48 -11.32 -7.26
N MET A 118 -0.53 -12.64 -7.13
CA MET A 118 0.46 -13.42 -6.38
C MET A 118 1.84 -13.36 -7.07
N MET A 119 1.90 -13.65 -8.37
CA MET A 119 3.17 -13.64 -9.12
C MET A 119 3.84 -12.27 -9.10
N VAL A 120 3.07 -11.20 -9.37
CA VAL A 120 3.58 -9.83 -9.32
C VAL A 120 4.10 -9.49 -7.91
N SER A 121 3.38 -9.89 -6.86
CA SER A 121 3.78 -9.59 -5.48
C SER A 121 5.05 -10.36 -5.07
N ILE A 122 5.18 -11.63 -5.44
CA ILE A 122 6.37 -12.44 -5.15
C ILE A 122 7.57 -11.89 -5.92
N PHE A 123 7.42 -11.67 -7.22
CA PHE A 123 8.50 -11.14 -8.06
C PHE A 123 8.98 -9.78 -7.56
N SER A 124 8.05 -8.87 -7.29
CA SER A 124 8.34 -7.54 -6.79
C SER A 124 9.09 -7.58 -5.44
N MET A 125 8.65 -8.43 -4.53
CA MET A 125 9.29 -8.57 -3.22
C MET A 125 10.74 -9.05 -3.33
N TRP A 126 11.01 -10.04 -4.16
CA TRP A 126 12.36 -10.58 -4.32
C TRP A 126 13.26 -9.66 -5.15
N ALA A 127 12.79 -9.20 -6.32
CA ALA A 127 13.60 -8.41 -7.23
C ALA A 127 13.83 -6.98 -6.72
N PHE A 128 12.76 -6.30 -6.31
CA PHE A 128 12.86 -4.89 -5.94
C PHE A 128 13.09 -4.70 -4.44
N ARG A 129 12.33 -5.33 -3.56
CA ARG A 129 12.49 -5.10 -2.13
C ARG A 129 13.79 -5.67 -1.59
N VAL A 130 14.08 -6.94 -1.85
CA VAL A 130 15.33 -7.58 -1.38
C VAL A 130 16.51 -7.08 -2.17
N GLY A 131 16.44 -7.09 -3.52
CA GLY A 131 17.55 -6.68 -4.38
C GLY A 131 17.95 -5.23 -4.19
N SER A 132 16.99 -4.28 -4.21
CA SER A 132 17.32 -2.88 -4.01
C SER A 132 17.74 -2.55 -2.57
N SER A 133 17.17 -3.23 -1.57
CA SER A 133 17.60 -3.05 -0.18
C SER A 133 19.05 -3.49 0.02
N TYR A 134 19.48 -4.58 -0.62
CA TYR A 134 20.87 -5.03 -0.58
C TYR A 134 21.81 -4.05 -1.30
N LEU A 135 21.42 -3.58 -2.50
CA LEU A 135 22.19 -2.61 -3.27
C LEU A 135 22.28 -1.26 -2.55
N LEU A 136 21.15 -0.69 -2.13
CA LEU A 136 21.10 0.65 -1.55
C LEU A 136 21.60 0.65 -0.09
N GLY A 137 21.21 -0.35 0.69
CA GLY A 137 21.58 -0.44 2.09
C GLY A 137 22.98 -0.97 2.34
N GLY A 138 23.41 -1.96 1.55
CA GLY A 138 24.70 -2.62 1.68
C GLY A 138 25.79 -1.94 0.86
N THR A 139 25.69 -1.94 -0.47
CA THR A 139 26.79 -1.47 -1.35
C THR A 139 26.93 0.04 -1.38
N LEU A 140 25.84 0.79 -1.35
CA LEU A 140 25.88 2.27 -1.32
C LEU A 140 25.95 2.86 0.09
N GLY A 141 25.95 2.02 1.13
CA GLY A 141 26.15 2.45 2.50
C GLY A 141 25.03 3.32 3.10
N LEU A 142 23.85 3.39 2.46
CA LEU A 142 22.71 4.18 2.93
C LEU A 142 22.03 3.58 4.18
N GLY A 143 22.45 2.40 4.64
CA GLY A 143 21.93 1.76 5.84
C GLY A 143 20.41 1.62 5.83
N VAL A 144 19.76 2.10 6.90
CA VAL A 144 18.30 2.02 7.07
C VAL A 144 17.54 2.77 5.98
N LEU A 145 18.04 3.91 5.52
CA LEU A 145 17.41 4.70 4.45
C LEU A 145 17.35 3.90 3.14
N GLY A 146 18.41 3.16 2.80
CA GLY A 146 18.46 2.31 1.62
C GLY A 146 17.37 1.24 1.62
N VAL A 147 17.10 0.63 2.78
CA VAL A 147 16.03 -0.35 2.94
C VAL A 147 14.64 0.29 2.73
N TRP A 148 14.43 1.51 3.23
CA TRP A 148 13.19 2.26 3.03
C TRP A 148 12.96 2.61 1.56
N PHE A 149 13.99 3.07 0.84
CA PHE A 149 13.89 3.31 -0.59
C PHE A 149 13.57 2.03 -1.36
N GLY A 150 14.18 0.91 -0.99
CA GLY A 150 13.86 -0.40 -1.57
C GLY A 150 12.38 -0.78 -1.42
N MET A 151 11.81 -0.48 -0.27
CA MET A 151 10.38 -0.69 -0.01
C MET A 151 9.49 0.19 -0.90
N PHE A 152 9.84 1.46 -1.09
CA PHE A 152 9.08 2.37 -1.96
C PHE A 152 9.14 1.98 -3.43
N ILE A 153 10.29 1.50 -3.91
CA ILE A 153 10.45 0.98 -5.26
C ILE A 153 9.55 -0.26 -5.48
N ASP A 154 9.54 -1.19 -4.53
CA ASP A 154 8.64 -2.36 -4.56
C ASP A 154 7.17 -1.94 -4.64
N TRP A 155 6.73 -1.01 -3.80
CA TRP A 155 5.34 -0.52 -3.81
C TRP A 155 4.99 0.21 -5.12
N GLY A 156 5.91 1.01 -5.65
CA GLY A 156 5.73 1.72 -6.92
C GLY A 156 5.54 0.74 -8.08
N PHE A 157 6.38 -0.28 -8.17
CA PHE A 157 6.26 -1.31 -9.19
C PHE A 157 4.93 -2.07 -9.11
N ARG A 158 4.53 -2.50 -7.91
CA ARG A 158 3.22 -3.16 -7.70
C ARG A 158 2.06 -2.27 -8.10
N SER A 159 2.08 -1.01 -7.66
CA SER A 159 1.04 -0.04 -7.99
C SER A 159 0.86 0.09 -9.48
N LEU A 160 1.96 0.23 -10.22
CA LEU A 160 1.95 0.35 -11.67
C LEU A 160 1.43 -0.93 -12.34
N ALA A 161 1.92 -2.09 -11.93
CA ALA A 161 1.50 -3.38 -12.49
C ALA A 161 0.00 -3.64 -12.28
N PHE A 162 -0.52 -3.38 -11.07
CA PHE A 162 -1.93 -3.58 -10.76
C PHE A 162 -2.83 -2.54 -11.44
N LEU A 163 -2.38 -1.28 -11.52
CA LEU A 163 -3.11 -0.23 -12.21
C LEU A 163 -3.26 -0.54 -13.72
N ILE A 164 -2.17 -0.91 -14.38
CA ILE A 164 -2.20 -1.32 -15.80
C ILE A 164 -3.14 -2.51 -16.00
N ARG A 165 -3.08 -3.50 -15.12
CA ARG A 165 -3.94 -4.68 -15.18
C ARG A 165 -5.41 -4.31 -15.02
N PHE A 166 -5.72 -3.42 -14.07
CA PHE A 166 -7.07 -2.94 -13.82
C PHE A 166 -7.63 -2.14 -15.00
N ILE A 167 -6.85 -1.21 -15.57
CA ILE A 167 -7.28 -0.39 -16.73
C ILE A 167 -7.51 -1.24 -17.94
N ARG A 168 -6.65 -2.22 -18.23
CA ARG A 168 -6.79 -3.12 -19.39
C ARG A 168 -8.04 -4.01 -19.32
N GLY A 169 -8.69 -4.12 -18.18
CA GLY A 169 -9.96 -4.83 -18.02
C GLY A 169 -9.92 -6.35 -18.22
N LYS A 170 -8.76 -6.94 -18.50
CA LYS A 170 -8.62 -8.41 -18.72
C LYS A 170 -9.04 -9.26 -17.52
N TRP A 171 -9.05 -8.67 -16.32
CA TRP A 171 -9.46 -9.32 -15.08
C TRP A 171 -10.96 -9.63 -15.01
N THR A 172 -11.80 -8.86 -15.76
CA THR A 172 -13.25 -9.07 -15.77
C THR A 172 -13.71 -10.20 -16.68
N GLN A 173 -12.80 -10.73 -17.51
CA GLN A 173 -13.10 -11.80 -18.49
C GLN A 173 -12.79 -13.20 -17.95
N LYS A 174 -12.13 -13.30 -16.78
CA LYS A 174 -11.86 -14.59 -16.16
C LYS A 174 -13.12 -15.05 -15.46
N ALA A 175 -13.73 -16.12 -15.96
CA ALA A 175 -14.85 -16.78 -15.30
C ALA A 175 -14.39 -17.23 -13.90
N VAL A 176 -15.11 -16.81 -12.89
CA VAL A 176 -15.03 -17.42 -11.56
C VAL A 176 -15.81 -18.73 -11.68
N ILE A 177 -15.08 -19.84 -11.77
CA ILE A 177 -15.64 -21.20 -11.69
C ILE A 177 -15.97 -21.45 -10.24
#